data_005a3450251ba7003f8935137b06cde4
#
_entry.id   005a3450251ba7003f8935137b06cde4
#
_cell.length_a   1.000
_cell.length_b   1.000
_cell.length_c   1.000
_cell.angle_alpha   90.00
_cell.angle_beta   90.00
_cell.angle_gamma   90.00
#
_symmetry.space_group_name_H-M   'P 1'
#
loop_
_entity.id
_entity.type
_entity.pdbx_description
1 polymer ?
#
loop_
_entity_poly.entity_id
_entity_poly.type
_entity_poly.pdbx_seq_one_letter_code
_entity_poly.pdbx_strand_id
1 'polypeptide(L)' 'MMKKALIDKIINDQQETMYQVYYIQSDGSHDFLPEIRFTKKMAKEHFESFENIEDAINMIFKYGYVLAEFNDCTGE' A
#
# COMPACT_ATOMS: atom_id res chain seq x y z
N MET A 1 14.18 12.43 -8.27
CA MET A 1 13.98 10.98 -8.37
C MET A 1 12.55 10.63 -7.97
N MET A 2 11.85 9.87 -8.81
CA MET A 2 10.46 9.51 -8.53
C MET A 2 10.41 8.33 -7.57
N LYS A 3 9.57 8.48 -6.54
CA LYS A 3 9.33 7.39 -5.59
C LYS A 3 8.25 6.48 -6.17
N LYS A 4 8.52 5.19 -6.19
CA LYS A 4 7.61 4.20 -6.77
C LYS A 4 6.89 3.43 -5.67
N ALA A 5 5.60 3.20 -5.87
CA ALA A 5 4.79 2.42 -4.94
C ALA A 5 4.10 1.28 -5.68
N LEU A 6 3.66 0.29 -4.92
CA LEU A 6 2.85 -0.78 -5.46
C LEU A 6 1.65 -1.02 -4.57
N ILE A 7 0.60 -1.58 -5.14
CA ILE A 7 -0.60 -1.97 -4.42
C ILE A 7 -0.78 -3.48 -4.61
N ASP A 8 -0.97 -4.19 -3.49
CA ASP A 8 -1.36 -5.61 -3.50
C ASP A 8 -2.82 -5.72 -3.11
N LYS A 9 -3.62 -6.30 -3.99
CA LYS A 9 -5.01 -6.63 -3.68
C LYS A 9 -5.01 -7.99 -3.00
N ILE A 10 -5.51 -8.05 -1.77
CA ILE A 10 -5.51 -9.27 -0.97
C ILE A 10 -6.90 -9.55 -0.40
N ILE A 11 -7.08 -10.76 0.12
CA ILE A 11 -8.24 -11.11 0.92
C ILE A 11 -7.72 -11.36 2.34
N ASN A 12 -8.28 -10.63 3.32
CA ASN A 12 -7.84 -10.75 4.71
C ASN A 12 -8.52 -11.94 5.41
N ASP A 13 -8.24 -12.10 6.70
CA ASP A 13 -8.76 -13.22 7.50
C ASP A 13 -10.29 -13.21 7.63
N GLN A 14 -10.91 -12.06 7.45
CA GLN A 14 -12.35 -11.92 7.52
C GLN A 14 -13.01 -12.02 6.14
N GLN A 15 -12.29 -12.52 5.15
CA GLN A 15 -12.78 -12.67 3.77
C GLN A 15 -13.13 -11.34 3.11
N GLU A 16 -12.49 -10.27 3.54
CA GLU A 16 -12.68 -8.95 2.95
C GLU A 16 -11.56 -8.63 1.97
N THR A 17 -11.91 -8.02 0.84
CA THR A 17 -10.92 -7.55 -0.12
C THR A 17 -10.28 -6.28 0.39
N MET A 18 -8.95 -6.27 0.47
CA MET A 18 -8.19 -5.12 0.95
C MET A 18 -7.07 -4.80 -0.02
N TYR A 19 -6.60 -3.56 0.03
CA TYR A 19 -5.52 -3.08 -0.83
C TYR A 19 -4.39 -2.60 0.05
N GLN A 20 -3.25 -3.30 0.00
CA GLN A 20 -2.06 -2.95 0.78
C GLN A 20 -1.12 -2.12 -0.06
N VAL A 21 -0.55 -1.09 0.55
CA VAL A 21 0.33 -0.14 -0.13
C VAL A 21 1.76 -0.30 0.36
N TYR A 22 2.69 -0.44 -0.59
CA TYR A 22 4.12 -0.56 -0.31
C TYR A 22 4.89 0.40 -1.19
N TYR A 23 6.10 0.78 -0.77
CA TYR A 23 6.99 1.48 -1.67
C TYR A 23 8.09 0.52 -2.15
N ILE A 24 8.59 0.79 -3.33
CA ILE A 24 9.62 -0.06 -3.95
C ILE A 24 10.97 0.61 -3.71
N GLN A 25 11.85 -0.10 -3.02
CA GLN A 25 13.18 0.40 -2.70
C GLN A 25 14.11 0.26 -3.91
N SER A 26 15.25 0.94 -3.86
CA SER A 26 16.19 0.95 -4.98
C SER A 26 16.74 -0.44 -5.32
N ASP A 27 16.77 -1.35 -4.36
CA ASP A 27 17.21 -2.73 -4.58
C ASP A 27 16.10 -3.66 -5.05
N GLY A 28 14.89 -3.11 -5.26
CA GLY A 28 13.73 -3.88 -5.70
C GLY A 28 12.89 -4.48 -4.59
N SER A 29 13.33 -4.37 -3.34
CA SER A 29 12.55 -4.86 -2.21
C SER A 29 11.39 -3.93 -1.91
N HIS A 30 10.39 -4.44 -1.19
CA HIS A 30 9.19 -3.70 -0.83
C HIS A 30 9.11 -3.49 0.67
N ASP A 31 8.60 -2.33 1.10
CA ASP A 31 8.35 -2.05 2.50
C ASP A 31 7.16 -1.11 2.60
N PHE A 32 6.58 -1.00 3.79
CA PHE A 32 5.49 -0.07 4.01
C PHE A 32 5.97 1.37 3.85
N LEU A 33 5.08 2.24 3.38
CA LEU A 33 5.43 3.64 3.19
C LEU A 33 5.92 4.26 4.51
N PRO A 34 7.13 4.84 4.52
CA PRO A 34 7.68 5.38 5.77
C PRO A 34 6.81 6.49 6.36
N GLU A 35 6.20 7.30 5.51
CA GLU A 35 5.33 8.40 5.94
C GLU A 35 4.16 7.89 6.76
N ILE A 36 3.66 6.71 6.41
CA ILE A 36 2.56 6.09 7.12
C ILE A 36 3.04 5.41 8.40
N ARG A 37 4.13 4.68 8.27
CA ARG A 37 4.68 3.85 9.36
C ARG A 37 4.90 4.63 10.65
N PHE A 38 5.28 5.89 10.55
CA PHE A 38 5.63 6.67 11.72
C PHE A 38 4.45 7.42 12.34
N THR A 39 3.26 7.26 11.81
CA THR A 39 2.08 7.86 12.40
C THR A 39 1.58 6.94 13.51
N LYS A 40 1.62 7.40 14.76
CA LYS A 40 1.28 6.60 15.93
C LYS A 40 -0.03 5.85 15.82
N LYS A 41 -1.07 6.56 15.43
CA LYS A 41 -2.39 5.99 15.32
C LYS A 41 -2.39 4.86 14.31
N MET A 42 -1.72 5.07 13.22
CA MET A 42 -1.72 4.14 12.12
C MET A 42 -0.94 2.87 12.42
N ALA A 43 0.08 2.97 13.24
CA ALA A 43 0.87 1.80 13.62
C ALA A 43 0.05 0.73 14.32
N LYS A 44 -1.12 1.08 14.84
CA LYS A 44 -1.98 0.15 15.55
C LYS A 44 -3.13 -0.39 14.72
N GLU A 45 -3.44 0.23 13.59
CA GLU A 45 -4.68 -0.03 12.86
C GLU A 45 -4.49 -0.59 11.46
N HIS A 46 -3.30 -1.03 11.11
CA HIS A 46 -3.02 -1.57 9.78
C HIS A 46 -3.47 -0.65 8.66
N PHE A 47 -3.18 0.60 8.82
CA PHE A 47 -3.61 1.65 7.92
C PHE A 47 -2.97 1.61 6.54
N GLU A 48 -1.98 0.78 6.36
CA GLU A 48 -1.43 0.51 5.04
C GLU A 48 -2.35 -0.37 4.20
N SER A 49 -3.49 -0.79 4.78
CA SER A 49 -4.52 -1.55 4.07
C SER A 49 -5.77 -0.69 3.93
N PHE A 50 -6.35 -0.69 2.74
CA PHE A 50 -7.51 0.12 2.41
C PHE A 50 -8.63 -0.76 1.88
N GLU A 51 -9.89 -0.38 2.16
CA GLU A 51 -11.04 -1.13 1.69
C GLU A 51 -11.34 -0.90 0.22
N ASN A 52 -10.92 0.23 -0.34
CA ASN A 52 -11.11 0.48 -1.75
C ASN A 52 -9.82 1.03 -2.39
N ILE A 53 -9.69 0.76 -3.67
CA ILE A 53 -8.47 1.08 -4.39
C ILE A 53 -8.25 2.59 -4.55
N GLU A 54 -9.34 3.36 -4.61
CA GLU A 54 -9.22 4.81 -4.78
C GLU A 54 -8.50 5.45 -3.58
N ASP A 55 -8.82 4.99 -2.37
CA ASP A 55 -8.16 5.49 -1.16
C ASP A 55 -6.68 5.14 -1.16
N ALA A 56 -6.34 3.94 -1.61
CA ALA A 56 -4.94 3.51 -1.72
C ALA A 56 -4.18 4.39 -2.72
N ILE A 57 -4.76 4.63 -3.87
CA ILE A 57 -4.15 5.47 -4.91
C ILE A 57 -3.98 6.90 -4.42
N ASN A 58 -5.00 7.44 -3.75
CA ASN A 58 -4.93 8.80 -3.22
C ASN A 58 -3.83 8.94 -2.18
N MET A 59 -3.64 7.93 -1.35
CA MET A 59 -2.56 7.91 -0.36
C MET A 59 -1.20 7.95 -1.05
N ILE A 60 -1.02 7.16 -2.09
CA ILE A 60 0.22 7.12 -2.85
C ILE A 60 0.55 8.51 -3.41
N PHE A 61 -0.43 9.15 -4.05
CA PHE A 61 -0.20 10.47 -4.65
C PHE A 61 0.00 11.56 -3.60
N LYS A 62 -0.70 11.46 -2.48
CA LYS A 62 -0.57 12.42 -1.40
C LYS A 62 0.87 12.55 -0.90
N TYR A 63 1.59 11.45 -0.86
CA TYR A 63 2.97 11.44 -0.37
C TYR A 63 4.01 11.50 -1.48
N GLY A 64 3.58 11.81 -2.71
CA GLY A 64 4.50 12.04 -3.81
C GLY A 64 5.02 10.78 -4.49
N TYR A 65 4.34 9.67 -4.32
CA TYR A 65 4.70 8.42 -5.00
C TYR A 65 3.94 8.30 -6.31
N VAL A 66 4.47 7.47 -7.21
CA VAL A 66 3.75 7.06 -8.42
C VAL A 66 3.43 5.57 -8.30
N LEU A 67 2.26 5.19 -8.77
CA LEU A 67 1.87 3.78 -8.79
C LEU A 67 2.61 3.09 -9.94
N ALA A 68 3.57 2.23 -9.59
CA ALA A 68 4.39 1.55 -10.57
C ALA A 68 3.94 0.12 -10.82
N GLU A 69 3.21 -0.49 -9.87
CA GLU A 69 2.87 -1.91 -9.95
C GLU A 69 1.59 -2.18 -9.18
N PHE A 70 0.76 -3.05 -9.75
CA PHE A 70 -0.45 -3.52 -9.08
C PHE A 70 -0.47 -5.04 -9.18
N ASN A 71 -0.62 -5.72 -8.05
CA ASN A 71 -0.67 -7.18 -7.99
C ASN A 71 -2.00 -7.65 -7.42
N ASP A 72 -2.67 -8.55 -8.12
CA ASP A 72 -3.87 -9.18 -7.61
C ASP A 72 -3.47 -10.49 -6.94
N CYS A 73 -3.48 -10.50 -5.61
CA CYS A 73 -3.07 -11.64 -4.81
C CYS A 73 -4.27 -12.41 -4.24
N THR A 74 -5.44 -12.27 -4.85
CA THR A 74 -6.65 -12.91 -4.33
C THR A 74 -6.83 -14.36 -4.79
N GLY A 75 -5.95 -14.85 -5.64
CA GLY A 75 -5.98 -16.23 -6.08
C GLY A 75 -6.85 -16.48 -7.32
N GLU A 76 -7.26 -15.41 -7.98
CA GLU A 76 -8.07 -15.53 -9.19
C GLU A 76 -7.31 -15.22 -10.45
#